data_e9952189130b0e42c0f0a8d94c2d5c97
#
_entry.id   e9952189130b0e42c0f0a8d94c2d5c97
#
_cell.length_a   1.000
_cell.length_b   1.000
_cell.length_c   1.000
_cell.angle_alpha   90.00
_cell.angle_beta   90.00
_cell.angle_gamma   90.00
#
_symmetry.space_group_name_H-M   'P 1'
#
loop_
_entity.id
_entity.type
_entity.pdbx_description
1 polymer ?
#
loop_
_entity_poly.entity_id
_entity_poly.type
_entity_poly.pdbx_seq_one_letter_code
_entity_poly.pdbx_strand_id
1 'polypeptide(L)'
;MKPRLKMRLGDLLVQESIITEEQLQQALGEQRKTGHKLGRTLIELRSITETQLLQFLSQQLNLPLLDISKRPIPAEVVSLIPEVQARRFRALAVEDRGDTVLVAMSDPADLQALDHLENLIAPKKLSVAVAPEQQLLQAFDNLYRRTDQIAQIAGKLEEEYAADQMFDLASLTSSDSDNETTVVKLLQSIFEDAVQMRASDIHIEPGEKALRIRQRIDGQLHETILNEVNIAAALVLRLKLMAGLDISEKRLPQDGRFHMEIKGHKIDVRMSTMPIYHGESVVMRLLDQSAGLLTLNETGMPPHILARIRKQIKRPHGMLLVTGPTGSGKTTTLYGILSELNTADRKIITVEDPVEYQLPRINQVQVNHKIGLDFSNVLRTTLRQDPDIIMVGEMRDQETVEIGLRGALTGHFVLSTLHTNDAVTSALRLLDMGAASYLVASALRVIIAQRLVRRVCHNCGVEYQPTAQEKAWLNSVSRQDFSSAKFRIGTGCQSCNGSGYRGRIGIFEILELDEKMIDAMRTGNPQDFARAALQSPNFTPLAESALQYLSEGMTTIEEVAKLVEDVSESQVPLSRDIISQQGVEA
;
A
#
# COMPACT_ATOMS: atom_id res chain seq x y z
N MET A 1 0.14 -20.19 -40.06
CA MET A 1 -1.19 -20.07 -40.70
C MET A 1 -2.03 -19.20 -39.78
N LYS A 2 -2.61 -18.08 -40.28
CA LYS A 2 -3.39 -17.18 -39.41
C LYS A 2 -4.65 -17.88 -38.93
N PRO A 3 -5.04 -17.73 -37.66
CA PRO A 3 -6.26 -18.33 -37.14
C PRO A 3 -7.47 -17.68 -37.83
N ARG A 4 -8.37 -18.48 -38.39
CA ARG A 4 -9.60 -18.00 -39.04
C ARG A 4 -10.78 -18.85 -38.57
N LEU A 5 -11.86 -18.20 -38.19
CA LEU A 5 -13.13 -18.84 -37.97
C LEU A 5 -13.70 -19.36 -39.28
N LYS A 6 -14.23 -20.57 -39.32
CA LYS A 6 -14.83 -21.19 -40.49
C LYS A 6 -16.15 -20.53 -40.89
N MET A 7 -16.87 -19.94 -39.94
CA MET A 7 -18.15 -19.25 -40.08
C MET A 7 -18.15 -17.98 -39.22
N ARG A 8 -19.21 -17.17 -39.28
CA ARG A 8 -19.36 -16.01 -38.39
C ARG A 8 -19.46 -16.45 -36.93
N LEU A 9 -18.87 -15.68 -36.02
CA LEU A 9 -18.83 -15.98 -34.57
C LEU A 9 -20.22 -16.27 -33.99
N GLY A 10 -21.23 -15.46 -34.37
CA GLY A 10 -22.60 -15.63 -33.87
C GLY A 10 -23.21 -16.97 -34.29
N ASP A 11 -23.07 -17.33 -35.57
CA ASP A 11 -23.62 -18.56 -36.13
C ASP A 11 -22.97 -19.81 -35.49
N LEU A 12 -21.66 -19.75 -35.23
CA LEU A 12 -20.93 -20.81 -34.54
C LEU A 12 -21.37 -20.98 -33.07
N LEU A 13 -21.60 -19.87 -32.35
CA LEU A 13 -22.08 -19.89 -30.96
C LEU A 13 -23.48 -20.51 -30.84
N VAL A 14 -24.35 -20.26 -31.82
CA VAL A 14 -25.68 -20.88 -31.89
C VAL A 14 -25.55 -22.38 -32.24
N GLN A 15 -24.72 -22.73 -33.23
CA GLN A 15 -24.50 -24.12 -33.64
C GLN A 15 -24.00 -25.00 -32.49
N GLU A 16 -23.09 -24.47 -31.64
CA GLU A 16 -22.57 -25.15 -30.46
C GLU A 16 -23.49 -25.02 -29.23
N SER A 17 -24.70 -24.47 -29.42
CA SER A 17 -25.71 -24.32 -28.36
C SER A 17 -25.23 -23.48 -27.15
N ILE A 18 -24.29 -22.58 -27.32
CA ILE A 18 -23.79 -21.67 -26.28
C ILE A 18 -24.74 -20.50 -26.08
N ILE A 19 -25.37 -20.04 -27.17
CA ILE A 19 -26.44 -19.01 -27.17
C ILE A 19 -27.63 -19.49 -28.02
N THR A 20 -28.79 -18.90 -27.77
CA THR A 20 -29.96 -19.13 -28.64
C THR A 20 -29.97 -18.15 -29.82
N GLU A 21 -30.75 -18.48 -30.87
CA GLU A 21 -30.94 -17.58 -32.02
C GLU A 21 -31.54 -16.22 -31.58
N GLU A 22 -32.43 -16.23 -30.59
CA GLU A 22 -33.05 -15.01 -30.04
C GLU A 22 -32.01 -14.13 -29.36
N GLN A 23 -31.08 -14.73 -28.57
CA GLN A 23 -29.98 -14.00 -27.95
C GLN A 23 -29.02 -13.42 -28.98
N LEU A 24 -28.75 -14.13 -30.07
CA LEU A 24 -27.94 -13.63 -31.17
C LEU A 24 -28.59 -12.43 -31.83
N GLN A 25 -29.88 -12.49 -32.16
CA GLN A 25 -30.61 -11.37 -32.79
C GLN A 25 -30.67 -10.15 -31.88
N GLN A 26 -30.87 -10.34 -30.57
CA GLN A 26 -30.82 -9.28 -29.57
C GLN A 26 -29.44 -8.61 -29.54
N ALA A 27 -28.38 -9.42 -29.49
CA ALA A 27 -27.00 -8.92 -29.47
C ALA A 27 -26.62 -8.16 -30.77
N LEU A 28 -27.05 -8.64 -31.92
CA LEU A 28 -26.84 -7.95 -33.20
C LEU A 28 -27.62 -6.63 -33.26
N GLY A 29 -28.81 -6.57 -32.68
CA GLY A 29 -29.59 -5.34 -32.52
C GLY A 29 -28.88 -4.29 -31.67
N GLU A 30 -28.32 -4.71 -30.53
CA GLU A 30 -27.60 -3.83 -29.63
C GLU A 30 -26.21 -3.44 -30.18
N GLN A 31 -25.54 -4.32 -30.90
CA GLN A 31 -24.29 -4.04 -31.61
C GLN A 31 -24.44 -2.89 -32.61
N ARG A 32 -25.56 -2.84 -33.34
CA ARG A 32 -25.86 -1.74 -34.31
C ARG A 32 -26.00 -0.39 -33.64
N LYS A 33 -26.45 -0.35 -32.36
CA LYS A 33 -26.65 0.89 -31.61
C LYS A 33 -25.34 1.35 -30.94
N THR A 34 -24.56 0.40 -30.35
CA THR A 34 -23.39 0.71 -29.56
C THR A 34 -22.08 0.72 -30.35
N GLY A 35 -22.03 0.02 -31.49
CA GLY A 35 -20.81 -0.16 -32.27
C GLY A 35 -19.81 -1.15 -31.66
N HIS A 36 -20.16 -1.81 -30.56
CA HIS A 36 -19.28 -2.79 -29.89
C HIS A 36 -19.16 -4.08 -30.71
N LYS A 37 -18.07 -4.83 -30.51
CA LYS A 37 -17.91 -6.16 -31.13
C LYS A 37 -18.95 -7.15 -30.55
N LEU A 38 -19.44 -8.10 -31.36
CA LEU A 38 -20.51 -9.05 -30.98
C LEU A 38 -20.20 -9.81 -29.68
N GLY A 39 -18.98 -10.31 -29.53
CA GLY A 39 -18.57 -11.04 -28.31
C GLY A 39 -18.71 -10.18 -27.05
N ARG A 40 -18.31 -8.92 -27.10
CA ARG A 40 -18.46 -7.97 -25.99
C ARG A 40 -19.93 -7.66 -25.70
N THR A 41 -20.74 -7.45 -26.72
CA THR A 41 -22.17 -7.21 -26.57
C THR A 41 -22.88 -8.40 -25.92
N LEU A 42 -22.52 -9.64 -26.27
CA LEU A 42 -23.06 -10.85 -25.65
C LEU A 42 -22.71 -10.96 -24.16
N ILE A 43 -21.50 -10.54 -23.77
CA ILE A 43 -21.06 -10.49 -22.37
C ILE A 43 -21.83 -9.40 -21.60
N GLU A 44 -21.95 -8.21 -22.16
CA GLU A 44 -22.71 -7.08 -21.58
C GLU A 44 -24.19 -7.43 -21.37
N LEU A 45 -24.79 -8.17 -22.30
CA LEU A 45 -26.15 -8.71 -22.18
C LEU A 45 -26.25 -9.93 -21.26
N ARG A 46 -25.14 -10.39 -20.66
CA ARG A 46 -25.06 -11.58 -19.81
C ARG A 46 -25.55 -12.86 -20.47
N SER A 47 -25.55 -12.93 -21.78
CA SER A 47 -25.89 -14.14 -22.55
C SER A 47 -24.80 -15.20 -22.44
N ILE A 48 -23.53 -14.78 -22.32
CA ILE A 48 -22.36 -15.64 -22.09
C ILE A 48 -21.40 -14.96 -21.11
N THR A 49 -20.55 -15.74 -20.47
CA THR A 49 -19.42 -15.24 -19.67
C THR A 49 -18.19 -15.03 -20.53
N GLU A 50 -17.28 -14.14 -20.16
CA GLU A 50 -15.99 -13.96 -20.82
C GLU A 50 -15.22 -15.28 -20.92
N THR A 51 -15.20 -16.07 -19.84
CA THR A 51 -14.54 -17.37 -19.80
C THR A 51 -15.10 -18.35 -20.84
N GLN A 52 -16.42 -18.42 -21.00
CA GLN A 52 -17.06 -19.26 -22.01
C GLN A 52 -16.68 -18.84 -23.44
N LEU A 53 -16.70 -17.53 -23.71
CA LEU A 53 -16.30 -17.00 -25.01
C LEU A 53 -14.84 -17.33 -25.34
N LEU A 54 -13.92 -17.15 -24.39
CA LEU A 54 -12.50 -17.40 -24.60
C LEU A 54 -12.19 -18.88 -24.77
N GLN A 55 -12.86 -19.77 -24.01
CA GLN A 55 -12.75 -21.22 -24.19
C GLN A 55 -13.24 -21.64 -25.57
N PHE A 56 -14.36 -21.09 -26.01
CA PHE A 56 -14.90 -21.34 -27.34
C PHE A 56 -13.93 -20.89 -28.44
N LEU A 57 -13.40 -19.67 -28.36
CA LEU A 57 -12.42 -19.16 -29.33
C LEU A 57 -11.14 -19.98 -29.33
N SER A 58 -10.66 -20.38 -28.17
CA SER A 58 -9.49 -21.27 -28.02
C SER A 58 -9.68 -22.59 -28.76
N GLN A 59 -10.84 -23.23 -28.59
CA GLN A 59 -11.17 -24.51 -29.26
C GLN A 59 -11.35 -24.35 -30.78
N GLN A 60 -12.14 -23.35 -31.21
CA GLN A 60 -12.45 -23.13 -32.64
C GLN A 60 -11.22 -22.74 -33.45
N LEU A 61 -10.32 -21.97 -32.88
CA LEU A 61 -9.09 -21.50 -33.52
C LEU A 61 -7.88 -22.40 -33.26
N ASN A 62 -8.04 -23.42 -32.41
CA ASN A 62 -6.96 -24.30 -31.93
C ASN A 62 -5.77 -23.51 -31.35
N LEU A 63 -6.07 -22.52 -30.49
CA LEU A 63 -5.10 -21.64 -29.86
C LEU A 63 -5.05 -21.93 -28.35
N PRO A 64 -3.86 -21.85 -27.69
CA PRO A 64 -3.77 -22.00 -26.25
C PRO A 64 -4.45 -20.83 -25.53
N LEU A 65 -5.20 -21.15 -24.47
CA LEU A 65 -5.71 -20.17 -23.51
C LEU A 65 -4.64 -19.94 -22.44
N LEU A 66 -4.21 -18.69 -22.27
CA LEU A 66 -3.15 -18.32 -21.32
C LEU A 66 -3.71 -17.52 -20.14
N ASP A 67 -3.26 -17.89 -18.95
CA ASP A 67 -3.37 -17.06 -17.77
C ASP A 67 -2.10 -16.21 -17.64
N ILE A 68 -2.22 -14.93 -18.05
CA ILE A 68 -1.09 -13.99 -18.08
C ILE A 68 -0.71 -13.57 -16.66
N SER A 69 -1.67 -13.55 -15.73
CA SER A 69 -1.48 -13.03 -14.37
C SER A 69 -0.40 -13.78 -13.57
N LYS A 70 -0.16 -15.05 -13.93
CA LYS A 70 0.78 -15.95 -13.25
C LYS A 70 2.18 -16.03 -13.88
N ARG A 71 2.38 -15.36 -15.03
CA ARG A 71 3.65 -15.46 -15.77
C ARG A 71 4.51 -14.22 -15.55
N PRO A 72 5.78 -14.36 -15.17
CA PRO A 72 6.75 -13.29 -15.30
C PRO A 72 7.05 -13.08 -16.79
N ILE A 73 6.87 -11.85 -17.29
CA ILE A 73 7.20 -11.50 -18.67
C ILE A 73 8.36 -10.50 -18.62
N PRO A 74 9.51 -10.82 -19.22
CA PRO A 74 10.66 -9.91 -19.27
C PRO A 74 10.31 -8.62 -20.02
N ALA A 75 10.87 -7.49 -19.56
CA ALA A 75 10.63 -6.18 -20.17
C ALA A 75 11.05 -6.13 -21.65
N GLU A 76 12.12 -6.86 -22.01
CA GLU A 76 12.60 -7.00 -23.38
C GLU A 76 11.55 -7.63 -24.31
N VAL A 77 10.76 -8.58 -23.81
CA VAL A 77 9.68 -9.20 -24.57
C VAL A 77 8.50 -8.26 -24.70
N VAL A 78 8.17 -7.56 -23.65
CA VAL A 78 7.06 -6.57 -23.64
C VAL A 78 7.33 -5.45 -24.67
N SER A 79 8.56 -4.98 -24.76
CA SER A 79 8.96 -3.90 -25.67
C SER A 79 8.86 -4.24 -27.17
N LEU A 80 8.73 -5.55 -27.51
CA LEU A 80 8.52 -5.97 -28.91
C LEU A 80 7.21 -5.41 -29.51
N ILE A 81 6.22 -5.10 -28.66
CA ILE A 81 4.97 -4.44 -29.09
C ILE A 81 4.85 -3.13 -28.31
N PRO A 82 4.90 -1.96 -28.96
CA PRO A 82 4.74 -0.68 -28.30
C PRO A 82 3.39 -0.55 -27.57
N GLU A 83 3.36 0.13 -26.41
CA GLU A 83 2.17 0.27 -25.55
C GLU A 83 0.92 0.71 -26.30
N VAL A 84 1.03 1.72 -27.19
CA VAL A 84 -0.07 2.24 -27.99
C VAL A 84 -0.72 1.14 -28.81
N GLN A 85 0.09 0.29 -29.44
CA GLN A 85 -0.37 -0.83 -30.28
C GLN A 85 -0.92 -1.97 -29.41
N ALA A 86 -0.26 -2.28 -28.30
CA ALA A 86 -0.70 -3.27 -27.33
C ALA A 86 -2.11 -2.95 -26.79
N ARG A 87 -2.32 -1.70 -26.37
CA ARG A 87 -3.64 -1.22 -25.88
C ARG A 87 -4.69 -1.17 -26.99
N ARG A 88 -4.30 -0.75 -28.21
CA ARG A 88 -5.21 -0.66 -29.35
C ARG A 88 -5.74 -2.04 -29.76
N PHE A 89 -4.85 -3.02 -29.88
CA PHE A 89 -5.17 -4.36 -30.36
C PHE A 89 -5.46 -5.36 -29.24
N ARG A 90 -5.40 -4.92 -27.97
CA ARG A 90 -5.52 -5.82 -26.81
C ARG A 90 -4.60 -7.04 -26.95
N ALA A 91 -3.33 -6.77 -27.26
CA ALA A 91 -2.32 -7.77 -27.56
C ALA A 91 -1.04 -7.52 -26.76
N LEU A 92 -0.45 -8.58 -26.21
CA LEU A 92 0.76 -8.51 -25.38
C LEU A 92 1.75 -9.59 -25.82
N ALA A 93 3.01 -9.21 -26.09
CA ALA A 93 4.09 -10.17 -26.28
C ALA A 93 4.39 -10.84 -24.93
N VAL A 94 4.31 -12.17 -24.88
CA VAL A 94 4.40 -12.95 -23.63
C VAL A 94 5.70 -13.75 -23.56
N GLU A 95 6.20 -14.22 -24.70
CA GLU A 95 7.37 -15.07 -24.77
C GLU A 95 8.09 -14.89 -26.12
N ASP A 96 9.41 -14.70 -26.07
CA ASP A 96 10.27 -14.71 -27.25
C ASP A 96 10.96 -16.05 -27.36
N ARG A 97 10.67 -16.80 -28.42
CA ARG A 97 11.22 -18.14 -28.70
C ARG A 97 12.32 -18.12 -29.76
N GLY A 98 12.94 -16.96 -29.99
CA GLY A 98 13.93 -16.75 -31.02
C GLY A 98 13.31 -16.43 -32.38
N ASP A 99 12.90 -17.42 -33.16
CA ASP A 99 12.27 -17.24 -34.48
C ASP A 99 10.78 -16.85 -34.41
N THR A 100 10.14 -17.03 -33.24
CA THR A 100 8.71 -16.78 -33.04
C THR A 100 8.45 -16.03 -31.76
N VAL A 101 7.51 -15.09 -31.79
CA VAL A 101 7.02 -14.37 -30.59
C VAL A 101 5.61 -14.84 -30.28
N LEU A 102 5.39 -15.30 -29.04
CA LEU A 102 4.06 -15.63 -28.56
C LEU A 102 3.37 -14.36 -28.07
N VAL A 103 2.24 -14.05 -28.68
CA VAL A 103 1.43 -12.87 -28.37
C VAL A 103 0.06 -13.29 -27.86
N ALA A 104 -0.28 -12.86 -26.65
CA ALA A 104 -1.60 -13.07 -26.06
C ALA A 104 -2.56 -11.99 -26.52
N MET A 105 -3.77 -12.36 -26.96
CA MET A 105 -4.80 -11.44 -27.45
C MET A 105 -6.16 -11.79 -26.86
N SER A 106 -6.99 -10.77 -26.65
CA SER A 106 -8.39 -10.97 -26.24
C SER A 106 -9.29 -11.37 -27.42
N ASP A 107 -8.92 -10.93 -28.65
CA ASP A 107 -9.66 -11.23 -29.87
C ASP A 107 -8.70 -11.73 -30.96
N PRO A 108 -8.37 -13.02 -30.96
CA PRO A 108 -7.46 -13.59 -31.95
C PRO A 108 -8.09 -13.76 -33.34
N ALA A 109 -9.37 -13.45 -33.51
CA ALA A 109 -10.05 -13.45 -34.81
C ALA A 109 -9.92 -12.11 -35.58
N ASP A 110 -9.36 -11.07 -34.95
CA ASP A 110 -9.12 -9.77 -35.57
C ASP A 110 -7.92 -9.84 -36.54
N LEU A 111 -8.22 -10.07 -37.82
CA LEU A 111 -7.20 -10.23 -38.88
C LEU A 111 -6.38 -8.94 -39.10
N GLN A 112 -6.98 -7.77 -38.92
CA GLN A 112 -6.25 -6.50 -39.10
C GLN A 112 -5.21 -6.31 -37.97
N ALA A 113 -5.58 -6.66 -36.73
CA ALA A 113 -4.65 -6.67 -35.62
C ALA A 113 -3.50 -7.65 -35.86
N LEU A 114 -3.80 -8.87 -36.33
CA LEU A 114 -2.79 -9.87 -36.62
C LEU A 114 -1.81 -9.44 -37.70
N ASP A 115 -2.30 -8.86 -38.80
CA ASP A 115 -1.47 -8.35 -39.90
C ASP A 115 -0.53 -7.24 -39.39
N HIS A 116 -1.04 -6.34 -38.55
CA HIS A 116 -0.25 -5.24 -38.01
C HIS A 116 0.82 -5.74 -37.03
N LEU A 117 0.45 -6.65 -36.12
CA LEU A 117 1.37 -7.23 -35.14
C LEU A 117 2.47 -8.06 -35.82
N GLU A 118 2.16 -8.83 -36.89
CA GLU A 118 3.14 -9.60 -37.65
C GLU A 118 4.19 -8.68 -38.30
N ASN A 119 3.76 -7.53 -38.84
CA ASN A 119 4.67 -6.52 -39.41
C ASN A 119 5.54 -5.86 -38.32
N LEU A 120 4.98 -5.63 -37.13
CA LEU A 120 5.72 -5.02 -36.02
C LEU A 120 6.86 -5.88 -35.50
N ILE A 121 6.64 -7.19 -35.38
CA ILE A 121 7.63 -8.12 -34.83
C ILE A 121 8.58 -8.71 -35.87
N ALA A 122 8.42 -8.36 -37.17
CA ALA A 122 9.30 -8.86 -38.23
C ALA A 122 10.79 -8.61 -37.90
N PRO A 123 11.68 -9.55 -38.21
CA PRO A 123 11.53 -10.75 -39.02
C PRO A 123 10.97 -11.99 -38.28
N LYS A 124 10.64 -11.89 -36.98
CA LYS A 124 10.12 -13.02 -36.20
C LYS A 124 8.68 -13.35 -36.59
N LYS A 125 8.29 -14.60 -36.43
CA LYS A 125 6.93 -15.06 -36.75
C LYS A 125 5.98 -14.83 -35.57
N LEU A 126 4.73 -14.47 -35.86
CA LEU A 126 3.68 -14.33 -34.85
C LEU A 126 3.11 -15.71 -34.47
N SER A 127 3.13 -16.02 -33.20
CA SER A 127 2.37 -17.12 -32.58
C SER A 127 1.32 -16.50 -31.65
N VAL A 128 0.08 -16.96 -31.73
CA VAL A 128 -1.04 -16.32 -31.01
C VAL A 128 -1.57 -17.22 -29.93
N ALA A 129 -1.95 -16.62 -28.82
CA ALA A 129 -2.67 -17.25 -27.72
C ALA A 129 -3.87 -16.40 -27.30
N VAL A 130 -4.85 -17.00 -26.67
CA VAL A 130 -6.04 -16.31 -26.15
C VAL A 130 -5.81 -15.93 -24.69
N ALA A 131 -6.22 -14.72 -24.29
CA ALA A 131 -6.16 -14.27 -22.90
C ALA A 131 -7.35 -13.36 -22.55
N PRO A 132 -7.81 -13.34 -21.27
CA PRO A 132 -8.86 -12.46 -20.83
C PRO A 132 -8.48 -10.97 -20.99
N GLU A 133 -9.42 -10.15 -21.49
CA GLU A 133 -9.18 -8.72 -21.70
C GLU A 133 -8.80 -8.01 -20.40
N GLN A 134 -9.43 -8.37 -19.29
CA GLN A 134 -9.12 -7.81 -17.98
C GLN A 134 -7.67 -8.08 -17.55
N GLN A 135 -7.15 -9.30 -17.83
CA GLN A 135 -5.76 -9.64 -17.52
C GLN A 135 -4.79 -8.87 -18.42
N LEU A 136 -5.14 -8.68 -19.70
CA LEU A 136 -4.34 -7.86 -20.63
C LEU A 136 -4.27 -6.41 -20.19
N LEU A 137 -5.40 -5.81 -19.81
CA LEU A 137 -5.44 -4.43 -19.33
C LEU A 137 -4.59 -4.25 -18.06
N GLN A 138 -4.73 -5.15 -17.09
CA GLN A 138 -3.89 -5.16 -15.89
C GLN A 138 -2.41 -5.37 -16.21
N ALA A 139 -2.11 -6.23 -17.19
CA ALA A 139 -0.75 -6.46 -17.64
C ALA A 139 -0.15 -5.22 -18.31
N PHE A 140 -0.91 -4.50 -19.14
CA PHE A 140 -0.44 -3.24 -19.74
C PHE A 140 -0.09 -2.21 -18.67
N ASP A 141 -0.93 -2.06 -17.65
CA ASP A 141 -0.68 -1.10 -16.57
C ASP A 141 0.55 -1.46 -15.74
N ASN A 142 0.89 -2.74 -15.62
CA ASN A 142 2.02 -3.20 -14.82
C ASN A 142 3.33 -3.34 -15.59
N LEU A 143 3.28 -3.70 -16.89
CA LEU A 143 4.46 -4.06 -17.68
C LEU A 143 5.00 -2.92 -18.53
N TYR A 144 4.13 -2.07 -19.07
CA TYR A 144 4.58 -0.87 -19.78
C TYR A 144 4.91 0.22 -18.77
N ARG A 145 5.99 -0.03 -18.00
CA ARG A 145 6.54 0.96 -17.08
C ARG A 145 7.00 2.17 -17.86
N ARG A 146 6.76 3.32 -17.27
CA ARG A 146 7.21 4.59 -17.84
C ARG A 146 8.72 4.83 -17.69
N THR A 147 9.46 3.85 -17.14
CA THR A 147 10.91 3.97 -16.92
C THR A 147 11.65 4.35 -18.19
N ASP A 148 11.35 3.69 -19.33
CA ASP A 148 11.95 4.02 -20.61
C ASP A 148 11.49 5.39 -21.13
N GLN A 149 10.22 5.73 -20.89
CA GLN A 149 9.66 7.04 -21.22
C GLN A 149 10.27 8.15 -20.37
N ILE A 150 10.47 7.90 -19.08
CA ILE A 150 11.17 8.79 -18.16
C ILE A 150 12.60 9.02 -18.64
N ALA A 151 13.34 7.97 -18.99
CA ALA A 151 14.72 8.09 -19.51
C ALA A 151 14.77 8.86 -20.84
N GLN A 152 13.83 8.60 -21.77
CA GLN A 152 13.78 9.34 -23.04
C GLN A 152 13.46 10.83 -22.85
N ILE A 153 12.53 11.16 -21.95
CA ILE A 153 12.21 12.58 -21.65
C ILE A 153 13.38 13.25 -20.93
N ALA A 154 14.05 12.52 -20.03
CA ALA A 154 15.24 13.01 -19.35
C ALA A 154 16.38 13.33 -20.34
N GLY A 155 16.66 12.43 -21.30
CA GLY A 155 17.65 12.67 -22.35
C GLY A 155 17.32 13.89 -23.22
N LYS A 156 16.05 14.06 -23.63
CA LYS A 156 15.62 15.27 -24.36
C LYS A 156 15.80 16.55 -23.54
N LEU A 157 15.47 16.49 -22.24
CA LEU A 157 15.64 17.61 -21.34
C LEU A 157 17.12 17.99 -21.20
N GLU A 158 18.02 17.02 -21.11
CA GLU A 158 19.47 17.28 -21.05
C GLU A 158 19.99 17.89 -22.36
N GLU A 159 19.50 17.43 -23.53
CA GLU A 159 19.82 18.04 -24.84
C GLU A 159 19.34 19.50 -24.90
N GLU A 160 18.14 19.81 -24.43
CA GLU A 160 17.61 21.17 -24.34
C GLU A 160 18.49 22.05 -23.44
N TYR A 161 18.93 21.52 -22.27
CA TYR A 161 19.85 22.24 -21.38
C TYR A 161 21.25 22.44 -21.96
N ALA A 162 21.75 21.50 -22.72
CA ALA A 162 23.06 21.60 -23.37
C ALA A 162 23.05 22.61 -24.54
N ALA A 163 21.90 22.78 -25.21
CA ALA A 163 21.75 23.72 -26.31
C ALA A 163 21.56 25.18 -25.84
N ASP A 164 20.92 25.39 -24.68
CA ASP A 164 20.64 26.71 -24.10
C ASP A 164 21.63 27.03 -22.97
N GLN A 165 22.69 27.78 -23.27
CA GLN A 165 23.65 28.26 -22.25
C GLN A 165 23.02 29.32 -21.29
N MET A 166 21.81 29.80 -21.53
CA MET A 166 21.06 30.70 -20.65
C MET A 166 19.64 30.18 -20.45
N PHE A 167 19.48 29.43 -19.37
CA PHE A 167 18.15 28.97 -18.93
C PHE A 167 17.33 30.16 -18.42
N ASP A 168 16.27 30.52 -19.13
CA ASP A 168 15.34 31.58 -18.70
C ASP A 168 14.37 31.05 -17.62
N LEU A 169 14.63 31.45 -16.37
CA LEU A 169 13.78 31.11 -15.22
C LEU A 169 12.32 31.56 -15.42
N ALA A 170 12.08 32.55 -16.28
CA ALA A 170 10.75 33.07 -16.57
C ALA A 170 9.89 32.05 -17.34
N SER A 171 10.50 31.17 -18.13
CA SER A 171 9.76 30.14 -18.89
C SER A 171 9.13 29.08 -17.99
N LEU A 172 9.66 28.85 -16.78
CA LEU A 172 9.10 27.90 -15.78
C LEU A 172 7.96 28.50 -14.96
N THR A 173 7.83 29.82 -14.96
CA THR A 173 6.82 30.55 -14.18
C THR A 173 5.59 30.95 -15.01
N SER A 174 5.68 30.88 -16.34
CA SER A 174 4.56 31.19 -17.23
C SER A 174 3.54 30.04 -17.24
N SER A 175 2.30 30.38 -16.92
CA SER A 175 1.14 29.48 -16.96
C SER A 175 0.53 29.39 -18.37
N ASP A 176 1.29 29.64 -19.43
CA ASP A 176 0.80 29.55 -20.79
C ASP A 176 0.59 28.08 -21.18
N SER A 177 -0.67 27.76 -21.40
CA SER A 177 -1.23 26.41 -21.59
C SER A 177 -0.84 25.68 -22.87
N ASP A 178 0.01 26.24 -23.74
CA ASP A 178 0.33 25.64 -25.04
C ASP A 178 1.74 25.03 -25.13
N ASN A 179 2.63 25.26 -24.15
CA ASN A 179 3.96 24.64 -24.08
C ASN A 179 4.19 24.03 -22.71
N GLU A 180 3.65 22.83 -22.45
CA GLU A 180 4.15 22.01 -21.34
C GLU A 180 5.65 21.80 -21.51
N THR A 181 6.45 22.41 -20.61
CA THR A 181 7.90 22.25 -20.64
C THR A 181 8.28 20.79 -20.43
N THR A 182 9.39 20.36 -21.02
CA THR A 182 9.88 18.97 -20.89
C THR A 182 10.04 18.55 -19.41
N VAL A 183 10.39 19.51 -18.52
CA VAL A 183 10.44 19.31 -17.07
C VAL A 183 9.07 18.89 -16.48
N VAL A 184 8.00 19.54 -16.90
CA VAL A 184 6.63 19.23 -16.42
C VAL A 184 6.22 17.83 -16.86
N LYS A 185 6.50 17.47 -18.12
CA LYS A 185 6.23 16.12 -18.67
C LYS A 185 7.00 15.04 -17.94
N LEU A 186 8.27 15.31 -17.60
CA LEU A 186 9.10 14.39 -16.83
C LEU A 186 8.53 14.16 -15.42
N LEU A 187 8.22 15.24 -14.69
CA LEU A 187 7.62 15.14 -13.36
C LEU A 187 6.26 14.42 -13.40
N GLN A 188 5.42 14.77 -14.39
CA GLN A 188 4.13 14.08 -14.57
C GLN A 188 4.33 12.58 -14.77
N SER A 189 5.27 12.17 -15.63
CA SER A 189 5.58 10.75 -15.85
C SER A 189 6.06 10.06 -14.58
N ILE A 190 6.90 10.71 -13.76
CA ILE A 190 7.37 10.19 -12.47
C ILE A 190 6.21 10.00 -11.48
N PHE A 191 5.34 11.01 -11.37
CA PHE A 191 4.17 10.92 -10.49
C PHE A 191 3.16 9.88 -10.96
N GLU A 192 2.90 9.79 -12.26
CA GLU A 192 1.99 8.81 -12.80
C GLU A 192 2.50 7.38 -12.60
N ASP A 193 3.81 7.16 -12.77
CA ASP A 193 4.45 5.87 -12.48
C ASP A 193 4.32 5.52 -10.99
N ALA A 194 4.60 6.48 -10.09
CA ALA A 194 4.50 6.29 -8.65
C ALA A 194 3.06 5.95 -8.19
N VAL A 195 2.05 6.67 -8.71
CA VAL A 195 0.64 6.40 -8.39
C VAL A 195 0.21 5.03 -8.92
N GLN A 196 0.61 4.68 -10.14
CA GLN A 196 0.33 3.38 -10.75
C GLN A 196 0.94 2.24 -9.95
N MET A 197 2.17 2.43 -9.44
CA MET A 197 2.88 1.49 -8.59
C MET A 197 2.43 1.50 -7.14
N ARG A 198 1.52 2.41 -6.74
CA ARG A 198 1.07 2.64 -5.37
C ARG A 198 2.24 2.94 -4.43
N ALA A 199 3.20 3.71 -4.90
CA ALA A 199 4.31 4.17 -4.08
C ALA A 199 3.80 5.11 -2.97
N SER A 200 4.34 4.95 -1.78
CA SER A 200 4.07 5.86 -0.65
C SER A 200 4.94 7.11 -0.67
N ASP A 201 6.18 6.97 -1.19
CA ASP A 201 7.15 8.06 -1.22
C ASP A 201 7.93 8.02 -2.54
N ILE A 202 8.31 9.21 -3.04
CA ILE A 202 9.25 9.41 -4.15
C ILE A 202 10.45 10.16 -3.60
N HIS A 203 11.65 9.67 -3.90
CA HIS A 203 12.92 10.33 -3.59
C HIS A 203 13.59 10.73 -4.89
N ILE A 204 14.07 11.98 -4.98
CA ILE A 204 14.89 12.50 -6.07
C ILE A 204 16.23 12.89 -5.46
N GLU A 205 17.28 12.16 -5.81
CA GLU A 205 18.59 12.25 -5.18
C GLU A 205 19.68 12.47 -6.22
N PRO A 206 20.16 13.71 -6.38
CA PRO A 206 21.30 14.03 -7.23
C PRO A 206 22.58 13.37 -6.72
N GLY A 207 23.30 12.71 -7.61
CA GLY A 207 24.63 12.17 -7.36
C GLY A 207 25.68 12.80 -8.26
N GLU A 208 26.93 12.36 -8.16
CA GLU A 208 28.04 12.87 -8.98
C GLU A 208 27.85 12.54 -10.48
N LYS A 209 27.42 11.33 -10.78
CA LYS A 209 27.34 10.79 -12.15
C LYS A 209 25.95 10.35 -12.58
N ALA A 210 24.99 10.38 -11.67
CA ALA A 210 23.65 9.92 -11.95
C ALA A 210 22.64 10.60 -11.03
N LEU A 211 21.43 10.83 -11.53
CA LEU A 211 20.26 11.21 -10.76
C LEU A 211 19.50 9.94 -10.39
N ARG A 212 19.31 9.70 -9.09
CA ARG A 212 18.54 8.56 -8.59
C ARG A 212 17.13 8.97 -8.26
N ILE A 213 16.18 8.28 -8.86
CA ILE A 213 14.74 8.38 -8.50
C ILE A 213 14.38 7.08 -7.80
N ARG A 214 14.01 7.16 -6.53
CA ARG A 214 13.61 5.98 -5.76
C ARG A 214 12.15 6.10 -5.34
N GLN A 215 11.41 5.03 -5.51
CA GLN A 215 10.01 4.93 -5.12
C GLN A 215 9.87 3.91 -4.00
N ARG A 216 9.15 4.25 -2.92
CA ARG A 216 8.87 3.31 -1.84
C ARG A 216 7.56 2.60 -2.11
N ILE A 217 7.63 1.30 -2.40
CA ILE A 217 6.47 0.44 -2.72
C ILE A 217 6.41 -0.66 -1.66
N ASP A 218 5.27 -0.82 -0.99
CA ASP A 218 5.08 -1.78 0.11
C ASP A 218 6.21 -1.78 1.17
N GLY A 219 6.77 -0.58 1.44
CA GLY A 219 7.84 -0.35 2.41
C GLY A 219 9.27 -0.47 1.86
N GLN A 220 9.48 -1.03 0.66
CA GLN A 220 10.78 -1.18 0.02
C GLN A 220 11.05 -0.09 -1.01
N LEU A 221 12.32 0.33 -1.12
CA LEU A 221 12.78 1.29 -2.14
C LEU A 221 13.14 0.57 -3.43
N HIS A 222 12.55 1.04 -4.52
CA HIS A 222 12.87 0.64 -5.89
C HIS A 222 13.57 1.81 -6.59
N GLU A 223 14.71 1.55 -7.21
CA GLU A 223 15.57 2.58 -7.79
C GLU A 223 15.44 2.61 -9.31
N THR A 224 15.40 3.84 -9.85
CA THR A 224 15.56 4.15 -11.27
C THR A 224 16.72 5.12 -11.40
N ILE A 225 17.73 4.79 -12.20
CA ILE A 225 18.94 5.59 -12.40
C ILE A 225 18.83 6.31 -13.73
N LEU A 226 18.98 7.63 -13.71
CA LEU A 226 19.11 8.48 -14.89
C LEU A 226 20.54 9.00 -14.96
N ASN A 227 21.17 8.92 -16.14
CA ASN A 227 22.53 9.40 -16.34
C ASN A 227 22.59 10.93 -16.50
N GLU A 228 21.45 11.55 -16.71
CA GLU A 228 21.22 12.97 -16.94
C GLU A 228 21.23 13.74 -15.60
N VAL A 229 22.40 14.13 -15.13
CA VAL A 229 22.58 14.79 -13.81
C VAL A 229 22.11 16.25 -13.83
N ASN A 230 22.29 16.95 -14.96
CA ASN A 230 22.04 18.38 -15.08
C ASN A 230 20.57 18.76 -14.92
N ILE A 231 19.65 17.81 -15.14
CA ILE A 231 18.21 18.03 -15.01
C ILE A 231 17.74 18.13 -13.55
N ALA A 232 18.56 17.65 -12.60
CA ALA A 232 18.19 17.58 -11.19
C ALA A 232 17.77 18.96 -10.61
N ALA A 233 18.54 19.99 -10.93
CA ALA A 233 18.28 21.36 -10.45
C ALA A 233 16.93 21.89 -10.96
N ALA A 234 16.57 21.59 -12.20
CA ALA A 234 15.30 22.02 -12.77
C ALA A 234 14.10 21.29 -12.17
N LEU A 235 14.23 19.97 -11.92
CA LEU A 235 13.20 19.20 -11.24
C LEU A 235 12.93 19.76 -9.84
N VAL A 236 14.00 20.03 -9.07
CA VAL A 236 13.90 20.59 -7.73
C VAL A 236 13.27 21.98 -7.76
N LEU A 237 13.70 22.85 -8.68
CA LEU A 237 13.13 24.18 -8.86
C LEU A 237 11.62 24.11 -9.12
N ARG A 238 11.18 23.27 -10.06
CA ARG A 238 9.77 23.11 -10.39
C ARG A 238 8.97 22.57 -9.22
N LEU A 239 9.49 21.61 -8.49
CA LEU A 239 8.86 21.07 -7.29
C LEU A 239 8.73 22.11 -6.18
N LYS A 240 9.75 22.94 -5.95
CA LYS A 240 9.67 24.06 -5.01
C LYS A 240 8.58 25.07 -5.39
N LEU A 241 8.47 25.41 -6.67
CA LEU A 241 7.38 26.27 -7.17
C LEU A 241 6.01 25.66 -6.90
N MET A 242 5.82 24.38 -7.19
CA MET A 242 4.55 23.68 -6.94
C MET A 242 4.18 23.67 -5.45
N ALA A 243 5.17 23.58 -4.57
CA ALA A 243 4.99 23.55 -3.12
C ALA A 243 4.98 24.94 -2.46
N GLY A 244 5.14 26.04 -3.24
CA GLY A 244 5.19 27.40 -2.73
C GLY A 244 6.42 27.69 -1.86
N LEU A 245 7.56 27.02 -2.15
CA LEU A 245 8.81 27.16 -1.42
C LEU A 245 9.72 28.24 -2.05
N ASP A 246 10.69 28.71 -1.28
CA ASP A 246 11.68 29.65 -1.77
C ASP A 246 12.67 28.98 -2.71
N ILE A 247 12.61 29.34 -4.01
CA ILE A 247 13.46 28.79 -5.06
C ILE A 247 14.90 29.35 -5.03
N SER A 248 15.09 30.49 -4.38
CA SER A 248 16.42 31.14 -4.27
C SER A 248 17.25 30.57 -3.11
N GLU A 249 16.59 30.06 -2.07
CA GLU A 249 17.27 29.43 -0.93
C GLU A 249 17.54 27.94 -1.21
N LYS A 250 18.85 27.61 -1.37
CA LYS A 250 19.31 26.25 -1.68
C LYS A 250 20.16 25.63 -0.56
N ARG A 251 20.42 26.37 0.52
CA ARG A 251 21.32 26.01 1.61
C ARG A 251 20.60 25.50 2.85
N LEU A 252 19.31 25.72 2.95
CA LEU A 252 18.47 25.34 4.09
C LEU A 252 17.39 24.35 3.68
N PRO A 253 17.07 23.37 4.55
CA PRO A 253 15.92 22.49 4.34
C PRO A 253 14.62 23.28 4.28
N GLN A 254 13.70 22.84 3.43
CA GLN A 254 12.38 23.43 3.30
C GLN A 254 11.32 22.33 3.21
N ASP A 255 10.18 22.57 3.87
CA ASP A 255 9.02 21.69 3.83
C ASP A 255 7.83 22.40 3.19
N GLY A 256 7.11 21.71 2.31
CA GLY A 256 5.96 22.22 1.60
C GLY A 256 4.91 21.19 1.30
N ARG A 257 3.79 21.64 0.75
CA ARG A 257 2.65 20.79 0.42
C ARG A 257 1.96 21.30 -0.83
N PHE A 258 1.54 20.37 -1.70
CA PHE A 258 0.71 20.69 -2.85
C PHE A 258 -0.24 19.55 -3.17
N HIS A 259 -1.27 19.85 -3.95
CA HIS A 259 -2.28 18.88 -4.37
C HIS A 259 -2.22 18.74 -5.88
N MET A 260 -2.43 17.51 -6.35
CA MET A 260 -2.51 17.24 -7.77
C MET A 260 -3.53 16.13 -8.06
N GLU A 261 -4.04 16.11 -9.29
CA GLU A 261 -4.92 15.04 -9.75
C GLU A 261 -4.19 14.23 -10.83
N ILE A 262 -4.10 12.91 -10.63
CA ILE A 262 -3.43 11.99 -11.54
C ILE A 262 -4.38 10.86 -11.87
N LYS A 263 -4.79 10.75 -13.15
CA LYS A 263 -5.69 9.68 -13.62
C LYS A 263 -6.96 9.52 -12.77
N GLY A 264 -7.51 10.64 -12.26
CA GLY A 264 -8.69 10.65 -11.40
C GLY A 264 -8.40 10.42 -9.90
N HIS A 265 -7.14 10.20 -9.52
CA HIS A 265 -6.72 10.14 -8.12
C HIS A 265 -6.34 11.52 -7.61
N LYS A 266 -6.95 11.94 -6.50
CA LYS A 266 -6.58 13.19 -5.81
C LYS A 266 -5.44 12.89 -4.83
N ILE A 267 -4.25 13.33 -5.20
CA ILE A 267 -3.03 13.09 -4.43
C ILE A 267 -2.65 14.35 -3.66
N ASP A 268 -2.50 14.22 -2.36
CA ASP A 268 -1.87 15.22 -1.51
C ASP A 268 -0.39 14.88 -1.37
N VAL A 269 0.48 15.82 -1.76
CA VAL A 269 1.92 15.63 -1.75
C VAL A 269 2.55 16.47 -0.65
N ARG A 270 3.24 15.82 0.28
CA ARG A 270 4.09 16.49 1.28
C ARG A 270 5.54 16.34 0.84
N MET A 271 6.19 17.47 0.65
CA MET A 271 7.53 17.55 0.11
C MET A 271 8.48 18.11 1.15
N SER A 272 9.65 17.51 1.25
CA SER A 272 10.79 18.04 2.01
C SER A 272 12.01 18.12 1.09
N THR A 273 12.72 19.24 1.14
CA THR A 273 14.00 19.44 0.44
C THR A 273 15.12 19.55 1.45
N MET A 274 16.27 19.01 1.10
CA MET A 274 17.48 19.06 1.93
C MET A 274 18.70 19.30 1.07
N PRO A 275 19.57 20.29 1.41
CA PRO A 275 20.85 20.47 0.73
C PRO A 275 21.76 19.26 0.96
N ILE A 276 22.34 18.77 -0.12
CA ILE A 276 23.34 17.68 -0.13
C ILE A 276 24.55 18.10 -0.95
N TYR A 277 25.62 17.30 -0.96
CA TYR A 277 26.87 17.67 -1.64
C TYR A 277 26.69 17.94 -3.15
N HIS A 278 25.81 17.22 -3.83
CA HIS A 278 25.56 17.37 -5.27
C HIS A 278 24.28 18.14 -5.60
N GLY A 279 23.80 19.02 -4.72
CA GLY A 279 22.61 19.84 -4.94
C GLY A 279 21.58 19.71 -3.82
N GLU A 280 20.31 19.54 -4.14
CA GLU A 280 19.25 19.35 -3.17
C GLU A 280 18.57 17.98 -3.39
N SER A 281 18.46 17.21 -2.33
CA SER A 281 17.63 16.00 -2.29
C SER A 281 16.19 16.38 -2.00
N VAL A 282 15.25 15.70 -2.65
CA VAL A 282 13.80 15.88 -2.44
C VAL A 282 13.17 14.57 -2.07
N VAL A 283 12.35 14.59 -1.03
CA VAL A 283 11.47 13.49 -0.65
C VAL A 283 10.03 13.96 -0.70
N MET A 284 9.18 13.20 -1.37
CA MET A 284 7.77 13.49 -1.52
C MET A 284 6.95 12.31 -1.01
N ARG A 285 6.12 12.53 0.00
CA ARG A 285 5.12 11.55 0.45
C ARG A 285 3.84 11.74 -0.31
N LEU A 286 3.31 10.66 -0.88
CA LEU A 286 2.08 10.63 -1.66
C LEU A 286 0.93 10.11 -0.80
N LEU A 287 -0.12 10.91 -0.64
CA LEU A 287 -1.32 10.54 0.09
C LEU A 287 -2.51 10.55 -0.87
N ASP A 288 -2.96 9.38 -1.28
CA ASP A 288 -4.13 9.23 -2.16
C ASP A 288 -5.42 9.43 -1.36
N GLN A 289 -6.06 10.58 -1.55
CA GLN A 289 -7.33 10.92 -0.92
C GLN A 289 -8.54 10.22 -1.56
N SER A 290 -8.38 9.69 -2.77
CA SER A 290 -9.45 9.03 -3.53
C SER A 290 -9.65 7.57 -3.09
N ALA A 291 -8.63 6.93 -2.51
CA ALA A 291 -8.68 5.53 -2.09
C ALA A 291 -9.67 5.28 -0.93
N GLY A 292 -10.16 6.36 -0.29
CA GLY A 292 -11.04 6.28 0.86
C GLY A 292 -10.31 5.83 2.13
N LEU A 293 -11.00 5.96 3.24
CA LEU A 293 -10.52 5.45 4.53
C LEU A 293 -10.85 3.96 4.62
N LEU A 294 -9.85 3.17 4.97
CA LEU A 294 -10.08 1.76 5.28
C LEU A 294 -10.95 1.64 6.53
N THR A 295 -12.02 0.90 6.43
CA THR A 295 -12.82 0.48 7.58
C THR A 295 -12.02 -0.50 8.45
N LEU A 296 -12.39 -0.68 9.71
CA LEU A 296 -11.73 -1.67 10.57
C LEU A 296 -11.78 -3.09 9.99
N ASN A 297 -12.82 -3.44 9.24
CA ASN A 297 -12.91 -4.75 8.56
C ASN A 297 -11.85 -4.92 7.46
N GLU A 298 -11.46 -3.85 6.80
CA GLU A 298 -10.49 -3.85 5.69
C GLU A 298 -9.04 -3.79 6.15
N THR A 299 -8.80 -3.52 7.44
CA THR A 299 -7.43 -3.51 8.01
C THR A 299 -6.76 -4.89 8.05
N GLY A 300 -7.52 -5.95 7.82
CA GLY A 300 -7.04 -7.34 7.92
C GLY A 300 -7.00 -7.89 9.34
N MET A 301 -7.61 -7.19 10.31
CA MET A 301 -7.74 -7.72 11.69
C MET A 301 -8.57 -8.99 11.73
N PRO A 302 -8.13 -10.03 12.47
CA PRO A 302 -8.92 -11.22 12.71
C PRO A 302 -10.27 -10.89 13.35
N PRO A 303 -11.35 -11.61 13.02
CA PRO A 303 -12.70 -11.33 13.53
C PRO A 303 -12.79 -11.31 15.06
N HIS A 304 -12.02 -12.17 15.76
CA HIS A 304 -11.99 -12.22 17.22
C HIS A 304 -11.36 -10.96 17.82
N ILE A 305 -10.31 -10.40 17.21
CA ILE A 305 -9.69 -9.13 17.62
C ILE A 305 -10.66 -7.97 17.35
N LEU A 306 -11.28 -7.92 16.19
CA LEU A 306 -12.30 -6.91 15.86
C LEU A 306 -13.44 -6.89 16.88
N ALA A 307 -13.96 -8.06 17.26
CA ALA A 307 -15.02 -8.16 18.25
C ALA A 307 -14.60 -7.59 19.63
N ARG A 308 -13.34 -7.84 20.03
CA ARG A 308 -12.78 -7.30 21.29
C ARG A 308 -12.63 -5.78 21.21
N ILE A 309 -12.07 -5.26 20.14
CA ILE A 309 -11.93 -3.80 19.93
C ILE A 309 -13.31 -3.13 19.95
N ARG A 310 -14.30 -3.67 19.22
CA ARG A 310 -15.67 -3.16 19.21
C ARG A 310 -16.34 -3.16 20.57
N LYS A 311 -16.00 -4.12 21.44
CA LYS A 311 -16.45 -4.13 22.83
C LYS A 311 -15.79 -2.99 23.63
N GLN A 312 -14.51 -2.70 23.41
CA GLN A 312 -13.79 -1.66 24.14
C GLN A 312 -14.21 -0.25 23.72
N ILE A 313 -14.38 0.01 22.42
CA ILE A 313 -14.77 1.34 21.91
C ILE A 313 -16.23 1.73 22.24
N LYS A 314 -17.05 0.77 22.70
CA LYS A 314 -18.40 1.06 23.21
C LYS A 314 -18.41 1.57 24.65
N ARG A 315 -17.28 1.56 25.35
CA ARG A 315 -17.18 2.09 26.70
C ARG A 315 -17.39 3.61 26.69
N PRO A 316 -18.06 4.18 27.70
CA PRO A 316 -18.32 5.61 27.75
C PRO A 316 -17.06 6.45 28.02
N HIS A 317 -16.06 5.89 28.69
CA HIS A 317 -14.81 6.57 29.07
C HIS A 317 -13.66 5.60 29.22
N GLY A 318 -12.47 6.14 29.23
CA GLY A 318 -11.21 5.40 29.32
C GLY A 318 -10.27 5.74 28.19
N MET A 319 -9.07 5.16 28.21
CA MET A 319 -8.05 5.38 27.20
C MET A 319 -7.77 4.11 26.41
N LEU A 320 -7.74 4.26 25.07
CA LEU A 320 -7.28 3.25 24.12
C LEU A 320 -6.02 3.77 23.44
N LEU A 321 -4.97 2.97 23.40
CA LEU A 321 -3.73 3.28 22.71
C LEU A 321 -3.52 2.36 21.52
N VAL A 322 -3.08 2.92 20.38
CA VAL A 322 -2.57 2.15 19.25
C VAL A 322 -1.07 2.42 19.14
N THR A 323 -0.26 1.37 19.20
CA THR A 323 1.19 1.50 19.30
C THR A 323 1.92 0.76 18.19
N GLY A 324 3.16 1.15 17.96
CA GLY A 324 4.01 0.59 16.91
C GLY A 324 4.95 1.64 16.31
N PRO A 325 5.96 1.24 15.52
CA PRO A 325 6.86 2.17 14.85
C PRO A 325 6.15 3.00 13.77
N THR A 326 6.87 3.94 13.20
CA THR A 326 6.40 4.69 12.03
C THR A 326 6.08 3.74 10.88
N GLY A 327 4.94 3.95 10.23
CA GLY A 327 4.52 3.10 9.11
C GLY A 327 3.84 1.77 9.51
N SER A 328 3.58 1.52 10.80
CA SER A 328 2.85 0.32 11.26
C SER A 328 1.33 0.37 11.02
N GLY A 329 0.79 1.48 10.53
CA GLY A 329 -0.63 1.65 10.23
C GLY A 329 -1.48 2.17 11.37
N LYS A 330 -0.89 2.77 12.42
CA LYS A 330 -1.60 3.31 13.60
C LYS A 330 -2.72 4.27 13.23
N THR A 331 -2.42 5.24 12.38
CA THR A 331 -3.40 6.25 11.90
C THR A 331 -4.58 5.60 11.20
N THR A 332 -4.33 4.59 10.35
CA THR A 332 -5.38 3.84 9.66
C THR A 332 -6.32 3.14 10.65
N THR A 333 -5.75 2.51 11.67
CA THR A 333 -6.53 1.84 12.73
C THR A 333 -7.34 2.84 13.55
N LEU A 334 -6.71 3.97 13.98
CA LEU A 334 -7.43 5.02 14.71
C LEU A 334 -8.55 5.65 13.90
N TYR A 335 -8.32 5.94 12.62
CA TYR A 335 -9.34 6.49 11.74
C TYR A 335 -10.47 5.49 11.48
N GLY A 336 -10.15 4.19 11.37
CA GLY A 336 -11.15 3.13 11.33
C GLY A 336 -12.01 3.08 12.60
N ILE A 337 -11.39 3.24 13.77
CA ILE A 337 -12.11 3.35 15.07
C ILE A 337 -12.97 4.62 15.10
N LEU A 338 -12.41 5.77 14.73
CA LEU A 338 -13.15 7.03 14.68
C LEU A 338 -14.35 6.95 13.73
N SER A 339 -14.18 6.31 12.59
CA SER A 339 -15.27 6.11 11.62
C SER A 339 -16.43 5.28 12.19
N GLU A 340 -16.15 4.23 12.98
CA GLU A 340 -17.19 3.45 13.66
C GLU A 340 -17.85 4.22 14.83
N LEU A 341 -17.13 5.13 15.46
CA LEU A 341 -17.61 5.95 16.57
C LEU A 341 -18.34 7.22 16.13
N ASN A 342 -18.19 7.62 14.86
CA ASN A 342 -18.70 8.86 14.30
C ASN A 342 -20.20 8.81 14.01
N THR A 343 -20.98 8.96 15.04
CA THR A 343 -22.46 9.03 15.00
C THR A 343 -22.95 10.44 15.26
N ALA A 344 -24.21 10.75 14.95
CA ALA A 344 -24.75 12.10 15.07
C ALA A 344 -24.90 12.58 16.53
N ASP A 345 -24.93 11.66 17.47
CA ASP A 345 -25.11 11.87 18.92
C ASP A 345 -23.79 12.01 19.69
N ARG A 346 -22.64 11.94 18.98
CA ARG A 346 -21.31 12.01 19.61
C ARG A 346 -20.48 13.15 19.06
N LYS A 347 -19.87 13.92 19.94
CA LYS A 347 -18.93 14.96 19.59
C LYS A 347 -17.49 14.45 19.65
N ILE A 348 -16.84 14.40 18.48
CA ILE A 348 -15.48 13.92 18.35
C ILE A 348 -14.55 15.10 18.02
N ILE A 349 -13.46 15.21 18.76
CA ILE A 349 -12.41 16.22 18.51
C ILE A 349 -11.08 15.49 18.41
N THR A 350 -10.29 15.84 17.38
CA THR A 350 -8.93 15.31 17.21
C THR A 350 -7.88 16.42 17.27
N VAL A 351 -6.69 16.05 17.71
CA VAL A 351 -5.49 16.92 17.72
C VAL A 351 -4.38 16.15 17.02
N GLU A 352 -3.90 16.66 15.89
CA GLU A 352 -3.04 15.90 14.96
C GLU A 352 -1.86 16.74 14.44
N ASP A 353 -0.75 16.08 14.10
CA ASP A 353 0.46 16.70 13.57
C ASP A 353 1.05 15.89 12.39
N PRO A 354 0.52 16.15 11.16
CA PRO A 354 -0.67 16.90 10.79
C PRO A 354 -1.93 16.02 10.65
N VAL A 355 -3.07 16.62 10.27
CA VAL A 355 -4.27 15.91 9.81
C VAL A 355 -3.97 15.17 8.50
N GLU A 356 -4.16 13.83 8.46
CA GLU A 356 -3.88 13.01 7.28
C GLU A 356 -5.05 13.01 6.29
N TYR A 357 -6.27 12.79 6.78
CA TYR A 357 -7.51 12.79 6.00
C TYR A 357 -8.58 13.59 6.73
N GLN A 358 -9.38 14.31 5.97
CA GLN A 358 -10.54 15.01 6.54
C GLN A 358 -11.68 14.05 6.78
N LEU A 359 -12.19 14.03 8.01
CA LEU A 359 -13.31 13.20 8.43
C LEU A 359 -14.56 14.07 8.59
N PRO A 360 -15.70 13.73 7.93
CA PRO A 360 -16.92 14.49 8.11
C PRO A 360 -17.40 14.41 9.56
N ARG A 361 -18.01 15.47 10.09
CA ARG A 361 -18.52 15.62 11.46
C ARG A 361 -17.49 15.52 12.59
N ILE A 362 -16.21 15.44 12.31
CA ILE A 362 -15.14 15.44 13.31
C ILE A 362 -14.45 16.79 13.31
N ASN A 363 -14.26 17.37 14.47
CA ASN A 363 -13.51 18.60 14.63
C ASN A 363 -12.02 18.26 14.72
N GLN A 364 -11.31 18.36 13.60
CA GLN A 364 -9.89 18.03 13.52
C GLN A 364 -9.05 19.30 13.67
N VAL A 365 -8.21 19.35 14.70
CA VAL A 365 -7.29 20.45 14.96
C VAL A 365 -5.88 20.03 14.57
N GLN A 366 -5.27 20.78 13.66
CA GLN A 366 -3.89 20.57 13.30
C GLN A 366 -2.96 21.41 14.17
N VAL A 367 -1.96 20.78 14.77
CA VAL A 367 -0.87 21.43 15.53
C VAL A 367 -0.14 22.42 14.62
N ASN A 368 0.23 23.58 15.22
CA ASN A 368 1.04 24.60 14.55
C ASN A 368 2.04 25.22 15.54
N HIS A 369 3.22 24.65 15.59
CA HIS A 369 4.29 25.07 16.50
C HIS A 369 4.72 26.54 16.28
N LYS A 370 4.56 27.09 15.06
CA LYS A 370 4.95 28.48 14.75
C LYS A 370 4.17 29.52 15.56
N ILE A 371 2.95 29.18 15.96
CA ILE A 371 2.06 30.07 16.76
C ILE A 371 1.81 29.54 18.16
N GLY A 372 2.57 28.53 18.61
CA GLY A 372 2.42 27.91 19.94
C GLY A 372 1.17 27.05 20.10
N LEU A 373 0.54 26.61 18.99
CA LEU A 373 -0.59 25.69 19.02
C LEU A 373 -0.06 24.25 19.07
N ASP A 374 0.25 23.77 20.26
CA ASP A 374 0.78 22.43 20.53
C ASP A 374 -0.28 21.46 21.06
N PHE A 375 0.10 20.18 21.23
CA PHE A 375 -0.81 19.13 21.69
C PHE A 375 -1.40 19.44 23.07
N SER A 376 -0.60 19.89 24.05
CA SER A 376 -1.04 20.13 25.42
C SER A 376 -2.03 21.29 25.51
N ASN A 377 -1.77 22.41 24.81
CA ASN A 377 -2.63 23.59 24.80
C ASN A 377 -3.98 23.29 24.15
N VAL A 378 -3.96 22.58 22.98
CA VAL A 378 -5.19 22.21 22.29
C VAL A 378 -5.99 21.23 23.15
N LEU A 379 -5.35 20.20 23.73
CA LEU A 379 -6.03 19.20 24.55
C LEU A 379 -6.70 19.79 25.79
N ARG A 380 -6.05 20.74 26.50
CA ARG A 380 -6.69 21.50 27.60
C ARG A 380 -7.94 22.25 27.13
N THR A 381 -7.91 22.83 25.94
CA THR A 381 -9.06 23.56 25.39
C THR A 381 -10.15 22.60 24.97
N THR A 382 -9.78 21.46 24.39
CA THR A 382 -10.70 20.39 23.97
C THR A 382 -11.58 19.90 25.11
N LEU A 383 -11.03 19.73 26.33
CA LEU A 383 -11.80 19.33 27.51
C LEU A 383 -12.91 20.33 27.92
N ARG A 384 -12.90 21.54 27.41
CA ARG A 384 -13.95 22.59 27.62
C ARG A 384 -14.89 22.76 26.42
N GLN A 385 -14.72 21.91 25.39
CA GLN A 385 -15.52 21.93 24.17
C GLN A 385 -16.61 20.87 24.14
N ASP A 386 -16.95 20.29 25.29
CA ASP A 386 -17.99 19.26 25.46
C ASP A 386 -17.77 18.04 24.52
N PRO A 387 -16.60 17.42 24.53
CA PRO A 387 -16.31 16.25 23.69
C PRO A 387 -16.79 14.97 24.37
N ASP A 388 -17.33 14.02 23.59
CA ASP A 388 -17.50 12.64 24.05
C ASP A 388 -16.22 11.81 23.81
N ILE A 389 -15.57 12.08 22.65
CA ILE A 389 -14.41 11.35 22.21
C ILE A 389 -13.31 12.33 21.82
N ILE A 390 -12.11 12.07 22.33
CA ILE A 390 -10.91 12.86 22.04
C ILE A 390 -9.87 11.96 21.41
N MET A 391 -9.31 12.33 20.27
CA MET A 391 -8.14 11.66 19.71
C MET A 391 -6.93 12.59 19.75
N VAL A 392 -5.85 12.15 20.37
CA VAL A 392 -4.55 12.81 20.37
C VAL A 392 -3.64 12.01 19.44
N GLY A 393 -3.16 12.62 18.36
CA GLY A 393 -2.38 11.95 17.33
C GLY A 393 -1.22 11.13 17.90
N GLU A 394 -0.51 11.71 18.85
CA GLU A 394 0.54 11.00 19.60
C GLU A 394 0.79 11.68 20.96
N MET A 395 1.29 10.91 21.92
CA MET A 395 1.76 11.39 23.21
C MET A 395 3.29 11.37 23.25
N ARG A 396 3.90 12.58 23.30
CA ARG A 396 5.36 12.77 23.30
C ARG A 396 5.94 13.22 24.62
N ASP A 397 5.14 13.85 25.46
CA ASP A 397 5.56 14.50 26.69
C ASP A 397 4.62 14.19 27.86
N GLN A 398 5.14 14.37 29.08
CA GLN A 398 4.42 14.09 30.32
C GLN A 398 3.12 14.87 30.43
N GLU A 399 3.12 16.13 30.04
CA GLU A 399 1.97 17.01 30.19
C GLU A 399 0.79 16.53 29.35
N THR A 400 1.03 16.20 28.06
CA THR A 400 0.00 15.66 27.15
C THR A 400 -0.54 14.33 27.69
N VAL A 401 0.34 13.44 28.20
CA VAL A 401 -0.06 12.17 28.80
C VAL A 401 -0.98 12.39 30.01
N GLU A 402 -0.58 13.24 30.97
CA GLU A 402 -1.37 13.50 32.17
C GLU A 402 -2.75 14.10 31.84
N ILE A 403 -2.81 15.08 30.93
CA ILE A 403 -4.08 15.68 30.53
C ILE A 403 -4.98 14.64 29.86
N GLY A 404 -4.45 13.80 28.98
CA GLY A 404 -5.19 12.73 28.33
C GLY A 404 -5.73 11.69 29.32
N LEU A 405 -4.90 11.24 30.29
CA LEU A 405 -5.32 10.29 31.31
C LEU A 405 -6.41 10.90 32.23
N ARG A 406 -6.27 12.16 32.65
CA ARG A 406 -7.29 12.87 33.45
C ARG A 406 -8.59 13.02 32.65
N GLY A 407 -8.52 13.36 31.35
CA GLY A 407 -9.68 13.40 30.46
C GLY A 407 -10.40 12.06 30.40
N ALA A 408 -9.64 10.95 30.28
CA ALA A 408 -10.19 9.59 30.29
C ALA A 408 -10.87 9.21 31.63
N LEU A 409 -10.45 9.78 32.74
CA LEU A 409 -11.06 9.57 34.07
C LEU A 409 -12.29 10.44 34.30
N THR A 410 -12.36 11.62 33.64
CA THR A 410 -13.45 12.57 33.83
C THR A 410 -14.62 12.39 32.87
N GLY A 411 -14.71 11.25 32.19
CA GLY A 411 -15.89 10.86 31.41
C GLY A 411 -15.69 10.82 29.90
N HIS A 412 -14.49 11.09 29.39
CA HIS A 412 -14.22 11.10 27.95
C HIS A 412 -13.59 9.79 27.48
N PHE A 413 -13.88 9.37 26.25
CA PHE A 413 -13.15 8.28 25.62
C PHE A 413 -11.95 8.83 24.85
N VAL A 414 -10.74 8.51 25.30
CA VAL A 414 -9.49 9.06 24.77
C VAL A 414 -8.77 8.04 23.91
N LEU A 415 -8.47 8.42 22.67
CA LEU A 415 -7.69 7.65 21.70
C LEU A 415 -6.32 8.30 21.52
N SER A 416 -5.24 7.51 21.48
CA SER A 416 -3.92 8.08 21.15
C SER A 416 -2.96 7.02 20.61
N THR A 417 -1.73 7.47 20.25
CA THR A 417 -0.64 6.58 19.84
C THR A 417 0.62 6.77 20.69
N LEU A 418 1.44 5.70 20.68
CA LEU A 418 2.81 5.70 21.15
C LEU A 418 3.73 5.04 20.12
N HIS A 419 5.02 5.37 20.17
CA HIS A 419 6.06 4.73 19.37
C HIS A 419 6.81 3.69 20.20
N THR A 420 6.15 2.58 20.48
CA THR A 420 6.68 1.43 21.25
C THR A 420 6.48 0.15 20.44
N ASN A 421 7.20 -0.90 20.79
CA ASN A 421 7.28 -2.11 19.97
C ASN A 421 6.22 -3.15 20.28
N ASP A 422 5.69 -3.19 21.50
CA ASP A 422 4.65 -4.12 21.95
C ASP A 422 3.70 -3.42 22.95
N ALA A 423 2.60 -4.09 23.33
CA ALA A 423 1.59 -3.52 24.21
C ALA A 423 2.03 -3.42 25.66
N VAL A 424 2.86 -4.34 26.13
CA VAL A 424 3.34 -4.37 27.53
C VAL A 424 4.28 -3.19 27.76
N THR A 425 5.29 -3.02 26.91
CA THR A 425 6.24 -1.90 27.00
C THR A 425 5.55 -0.57 26.78
N SER A 426 4.44 -0.53 26.02
CA SER A 426 3.64 0.68 25.85
C SER A 426 3.02 1.19 27.14
N ALA A 427 2.49 0.29 27.96
CA ALA A 427 1.93 0.66 29.26
C ALA A 427 3.03 1.19 30.20
N LEU A 428 4.19 0.55 30.21
CA LEU A 428 5.35 0.98 31.00
C LEU A 428 5.91 2.32 30.53
N ARG A 429 5.88 2.58 29.22
CA ARG A 429 6.34 3.83 28.63
C ARG A 429 5.58 5.06 29.16
N LEU A 430 4.29 4.92 29.48
CA LEU A 430 3.54 6.00 30.12
C LEU A 430 4.11 6.35 31.50
N LEU A 431 4.56 5.34 32.26
CA LEU A 431 5.22 5.56 33.56
C LEU A 431 6.59 6.23 33.39
N ASP A 432 7.38 5.78 32.41
CA ASP A 432 8.69 6.36 32.08
C ASP A 432 8.56 7.83 31.64
N MET A 433 7.44 8.20 31.03
CA MET A 433 7.13 9.59 30.66
C MET A 433 6.67 10.42 31.87
N GLY A 434 6.68 9.88 33.08
CA GLY A 434 6.36 10.57 34.32
C GLY A 434 4.89 10.52 34.74
N ALA A 435 4.05 9.73 34.05
CA ALA A 435 2.65 9.57 34.47
C ALA A 435 2.55 8.78 35.77
N ALA A 436 1.72 9.26 36.70
CA ALA A 436 1.52 8.55 37.97
C ALA A 436 0.83 7.19 37.72
N SER A 437 1.36 6.13 38.36
CA SER A 437 0.91 4.74 38.17
C SER A 437 -0.60 4.57 38.42
N TYR A 438 -1.14 5.24 39.45
CA TYR A 438 -2.58 5.19 39.74
C TYR A 438 -3.46 5.81 38.63
N LEU A 439 -2.96 6.85 37.91
CA LEU A 439 -3.67 7.45 36.80
C LEU A 439 -3.71 6.47 35.60
N VAL A 440 -2.55 5.89 35.25
CA VAL A 440 -2.45 4.90 34.17
C VAL A 440 -3.36 3.71 34.46
N ALA A 441 -3.24 3.12 35.66
CA ALA A 441 -4.04 1.98 36.09
C ALA A 441 -5.56 2.23 36.04
N SER A 442 -5.98 3.46 36.33
CA SER A 442 -7.41 3.80 36.38
C SER A 442 -7.99 4.22 35.04
N ALA A 443 -7.20 4.82 34.14
CA ALA A 443 -7.65 5.37 32.86
C ALA A 443 -7.46 4.41 31.69
N LEU A 444 -6.33 3.70 31.63
CA LEU A 444 -5.98 2.84 30.50
C LEU A 444 -6.86 1.58 30.47
N ARG A 445 -7.44 1.27 29.32
CA ARG A 445 -8.34 0.12 29.12
C ARG A 445 -7.76 -0.91 28.20
N VAL A 446 -7.21 -0.46 27.08
CA VAL A 446 -6.70 -1.37 26.06
C VAL A 446 -5.55 -0.74 25.30
N ILE A 447 -4.59 -1.56 24.94
CA ILE A 447 -3.48 -1.23 24.04
C ILE A 447 -3.52 -2.19 22.87
N ILE A 448 -3.37 -1.64 21.66
CA ILE A 448 -3.28 -2.39 20.42
C ILE A 448 -1.89 -2.13 19.86
N ALA A 449 -0.98 -3.08 19.98
CA ALA A 449 0.31 -2.99 19.28
C ALA A 449 0.17 -3.57 17.89
N GLN A 450 0.80 -2.91 16.92
CA GLN A 450 0.59 -3.18 15.50
C GLN A 450 1.89 -3.12 14.70
N ARG A 451 2.02 -4.07 13.77
CA ARG A 451 3.04 -4.11 12.72
C ARG A 451 2.39 -4.36 11.36
N LEU A 452 3.07 -3.95 10.30
CA LEU A 452 2.71 -4.33 8.94
C LEU A 452 3.77 -5.27 8.38
N VAL A 453 3.34 -6.42 7.87
CA VAL A 453 4.17 -7.34 7.09
C VAL A 453 3.68 -7.40 5.65
N ARG A 454 4.56 -7.73 4.71
CA ARG A 454 4.17 -7.90 3.31
C ARG A 454 3.32 -9.16 3.15
N ARG A 455 2.26 -9.04 2.36
CA ARG A 455 1.37 -10.16 2.06
C ARG A 455 1.86 -10.92 0.85
N VAL A 456 1.91 -12.25 0.94
CA VAL A 456 2.22 -13.11 -0.22
C VAL A 456 1.23 -12.80 -1.35
N CYS A 457 1.74 -12.61 -2.55
CA CYS A 457 0.92 -12.32 -3.71
C CYS A 457 -0.05 -13.48 -3.99
N HIS A 458 -1.33 -13.19 -4.05
CA HIS A 458 -2.36 -14.21 -4.29
C HIS A 458 -2.27 -14.84 -5.70
N ASN A 459 -1.72 -14.10 -6.68
CA ASN A 459 -1.60 -14.58 -8.05
C ASN A 459 -0.43 -15.54 -8.25
N CYS A 460 0.70 -15.30 -7.58
CA CYS A 460 1.90 -16.13 -7.75
C CYS A 460 2.36 -16.84 -6.48
N GLY A 461 1.55 -16.81 -5.42
CA GLY A 461 1.85 -17.54 -4.19
C GLY A 461 1.70 -19.05 -4.39
N VAL A 462 2.78 -19.78 -4.16
CA VAL A 462 2.84 -21.24 -4.23
C VAL A 462 3.11 -21.83 -2.85
N GLU A 463 2.77 -23.08 -2.65
CA GLU A 463 3.15 -23.82 -1.43
C GLU A 463 4.67 -23.91 -1.33
N TYR A 464 5.16 -23.76 -0.12
CA TYR A 464 6.58 -23.76 0.19
C TYR A 464 6.90 -24.74 1.31
N GLN A 465 7.96 -25.51 1.15
CA GLN A 465 8.48 -26.39 2.19
C GLN A 465 9.67 -25.71 2.88
N PRO A 466 9.55 -25.37 4.18
CA PRO A 466 10.63 -24.73 4.90
C PRO A 466 11.91 -25.57 4.88
N THR A 467 13.04 -24.89 4.73
CA THR A 467 14.38 -25.48 4.82
C THR A 467 14.67 -26.00 6.23
N ALA A 468 15.70 -26.81 6.40
CA ALA A 468 16.10 -27.30 7.72
C ALA A 468 16.46 -26.14 8.69
N GLN A 469 17.07 -25.09 8.19
CA GLN A 469 17.42 -23.90 8.96
C GLN A 469 16.16 -23.13 9.41
N GLU A 470 15.20 -22.92 8.53
CA GLU A 470 13.93 -22.25 8.84
C GLU A 470 13.10 -23.04 9.86
N LYS A 471 13.08 -24.39 9.72
CA LYS A 471 12.44 -25.27 10.72
C LYS A 471 13.11 -25.17 12.08
N ALA A 472 14.43 -25.12 12.13
CA ALA A 472 15.17 -24.93 13.37
C ALA A 472 14.85 -23.58 14.02
N TRP A 473 14.77 -22.51 13.21
CA TRP A 473 14.38 -21.19 13.67
C TRP A 473 12.94 -21.19 14.23
N LEU A 474 11.96 -21.73 13.49
CA LEU A 474 10.57 -21.84 13.94
C LEU A 474 10.46 -22.56 15.30
N ASN A 475 11.19 -23.67 15.48
CA ASN A 475 11.23 -24.42 16.73
C ASN A 475 11.92 -23.64 17.89
N SER A 476 12.80 -22.69 17.57
CA SER A 476 13.44 -21.83 18.58
C SER A 476 12.54 -20.71 19.06
N VAL A 477 11.65 -20.22 18.20
CA VAL A 477 10.77 -19.07 18.48
C VAL A 477 9.45 -19.50 19.09
N SER A 478 8.95 -20.68 18.75
CA SER A 478 7.64 -21.15 19.20
C SER A 478 7.66 -22.66 19.48
N ARG A 479 6.83 -23.06 20.46
CA ARG A 479 6.54 -24.48 20.75
C ARG A 479 5.35 -25.03 19.94
N GLN A 480 4.78 -24.22 19.04
CA GLN A 480 3.66 -24.65 18.19
C GLN A 480 4.09 -25.75 17.23
N ASP A 481 3.19 -26.68 16.95
CA ASP A 481 3.37 -27.67 15.89
C ASP A 481 2.98 -27.07 14.55
N PHE A 482 3.96 -26.94 13.65
CA PHE A 482 3.77 -26.44 12.29
C PHE A 482 3.54 -27.55 11.25
N SER A 483 3.24 -28.79 11.66
CA SER A 483 3.04 -29.92 10.74
C SER A 483 1.84 -29.72 9.80
N SER A 484 0.81 -28.98 10.24
CA SER A 484 -0.37 -28.64 9.45
C SER A 484 -0.31 -27.25 8.79
N ALA A 485 0.79 -26.51 8.97
CA ALA A 485 0.93 -25.17 8.45
C ALA A 485 1.04 -25.16 6.91
N LYS A 486 0.38 -24.15 6.29
CA LYS A 486 0.38 -23.95 4.84
C LYS A 486 1.35 -22.82 4.48
N PHE A 487 2.64 -23.09 4.57
CA PHE A 487 3.63 -22.09 4.16
C PHE A 487 3.53 -21.77 2.68
N ARG A 488 3.66 -20.49 2.35
CA ARG A 488 3.61 -20.01 0.96
C ARG A 488 4.71 -18.99 0.71
N ILE A 489 5.16 -18.96 -0.56
CA ILE A 489 6.11 -17.97 -1.07
C ILE A 489 5.62 -17.45 -2.43
N GLY A 490 5.83 -16.18 -2.71
CA GLY A 490 5.52 -15.62 -4.02
C GLY A 490 6.68 -15.82 -4.98
N THR A 491 6.43 -16.42 -6.15
CA THR A 491 7.45 -16.66 -7.18
C THR A 491 7.75 -15.44 -8.04
N GLY A 492 6.98 -14.36 -7.87
CA GLY A 492 7.03 -13.18 -8.70
C GLY A 492 6.08 -13.26 -9.89
N CYS A 493 5.31 -12.21 -10.13
CA CYS A 493 4.44 -12.06 -11.28
C CYS A 493 4.22 -10.58 -11.59
N GLN A 494 3.50 -10.28 -12.66
CA GLN A 494 3.16 -8.91 -13.03
C GLN A 494 2.37 -8.16 -11.96
N SER A 495 1.40 -8.83 -11.29
CA SER A 495 0.58 -8.20 -10.25
C SER A 495 1.36 -7.74 -9.03
N CYS A 496 2.54 -8.30 -8.79
CA CYS A 496 3.43 -7.95 -7.69
C CYS A 496 4.77 -7.37 -8.16
N ASN A 497 4.89 -7.01 -9.45
CA ASN A 497 6.11 -6.47 -10.05
C ASN A 497 7.36 -7.33 -9.79
N GLY A 498 7.21 -8.66 -9.84
CA GLY A 498 8.29 -9.60 -9.62
C GLY A 498 8.66 -9.82 -8.14
N SER A 499 8.16 -9.03 -7.21
CA SER A 499 8.56 -9.08 -5.80
C SER A 499 8.06 -10.32 -5.04
N GLY A 500 7.04 -11.01 -5.54
CA GLY A 500 6.36 -12.10 -4.83
C GLY A 500 5.36 -11.63 -3.76
N TYR A 501 5.31 -10.32 -3.46
CA TYR A 501 4.43 -9.73 -2.46
C TYR A 501 3.49 -8.71 -3.08
N ARG A 502 2.28 -8.59 -2.54
CA ARG A 502 1.32 -7.57 -2.96
C ARG A 502 0.51 -7.05 -1.79
N GLY A 503 0.77 -5.79 -1.46
CA GLY A 503 0.16 -5.13 -0.31
C GLY A 503 0.72 -5.61 1.02
N ARG A 504 0.21 -5.05 2.09
CA ARG A 504 0.61 -5.32 3.46
C ARG A 504 -0.58 -5.80 4.27
N ILE A 505 -0.32 -6.56 5.33
CA ILE A 505 -1.33 -7.02 6.29
C ILE A 505 -0.89 -6.63 7.69
N GLY A 506 -1.85 -6.19 8.53
CA GLY A 506 -1.59 -5.85 9.93
C GLY A 506 -1.45 -7.09 10.79
N ILE A 507 -0.40 -7.14 11.58
CA ILE A 507 -0.24 -8.07 12.71
C ILE A 507 -0.57 -7.31 13.98
N PHE A 508 -1.40 -7.89 14.83
CA PHE A 508 -1.96 -7.20 15.98
C PHE A 508 -1.72 -7.99 17.27
N GLU A 509 -1.39 -7.26 18.32
CA GLU A 509 -1.35 -7.70 19.70
C GLU A 509 -2.33 -6.82 20.48
N ILE A 510 -3.25 -7.40 21.23
CA ILE A 510 -4.22 -6.66 22.03
C ILE A 510 -4.08 -6.99 23.50
N LEU A 511 -3.78 -5.99 24.32
CA LEU A 511 -3.70 -6.06 25.76
C LEU A 511 -4.89 -5.33 26.38
N GLU A 512 -5.83 -6.07 26.92
CA GLU A 512 -6.95 -5.54 27.72
C GLU A 512 -6.56 -5.63 29.20
N LEU A 513 -6.54 -4.50 29.88
CA LEU A 513 -6.12 -4.46 31.29
C LEU A 513 -7.19 -5.11 32.18
N ASP A 514 -6.84 -6.22 32.81
CA ASP A 514 -7.62 -6.90 33.84
C ASP A 514 -7.22 -6.42 35.24
N GLU A 515 -7.93 -6.91 36.27
CA GLU A 515 -7.68 -6.51 37.68
C GLU A 515 -6.24 -6.81 38.14
N LYS A 516 -5.66 -7.94 37.74
CA LYS A 516 -4.29 -8.31 38.11
C LYS A 516 -3.26 -7.35 37.51
N MET A 517 -3.44 -7.00 36.25
CA MET A 517 -2.60 -6.01 35.57
C MET A 517 -2.75 -4.62 36.16
N ILE A 518 -3.99 -4.21 36.50
CA ILE A 518 -4.28 -2.93 37.16
C ILE A 518 -3.59 -2.87 38.54
N ASP A 519 -3.64 -3.91 39.32
CA ASP A 519 -2.98 -3.96 40.63
C ASP A 519 -1.46 -3.94 40.51
N ALA A 520 -0.90 -4.73 39.59
CA ALA A 520 0.52 -4.70 39.29
C ALA A 520 0.97 -3.30 38.76
N MET A 521 0.15 -2.62 37.96
CA MET A 521 0.43 -1.26 37.48
C MET A 521 0.47 -0.27 38.67
N ARG A 522 -0.43 -0.39 39.66
CA ARG A 522 -0.49 0.48 40.83
C ARG A 522 0.76 0.37 41.71
N THR A 523 1.35 -0.83 41.80
CA THR A 523 2.61 -1.03 42.54
C THR A 523 3.80 -0.36 41.86
N GLY A 524 3.70 -0.06 40.59
CA GLY A 524 4.75 0.56 39.78
C GLY A 524 5.91 -0.39 39.47
N ASN A 525 5.76 -1.71 39.68
CA ASN A 525 6.77 -2.70 39.33
C ASN A 525 6.58 -3.20 37.90
N PRO A 526 7.51 -2.89 36.97
CA PRO A 526 7.40 -3.29 35.58
C PRO A 526 7.37 -4.81 35.36
N GLN A 527 8.11 -5.56 36.18
CA GLN A 527 8.21 -7.02 36.05
C GLN A 527 6.90 -7.71 36.44
N ASP A 528 6.24 -7.23 37.51
CA ASP A 528 4.96 -7.78 37.95
C ASP A 528 3.86 -7.50 36.93
N PHE A 529 3.86 -6.30 36.32
CA PHE A 529 2.94 -5.96 35.25
C PHE A 529 3.16 -6.86 34.01
N ALA A 530 4.41 -7.01 33.57
CA ALA A 530 4.74 -7.86 32.42
C ALA A 530 4.34 -9.33 32.68
N ARG A 531 4.58 -9.83 33.91
CA ARG A 531 4.15 -11.18 34.30
C ARG A 531 2.64 -11.34 34.28
N ALA A 532 1.89 -10.36 34.82
CA ALA A 532 0.44 -10.38 34.81
C ALA A 532 -0.12 -10.36 33.39
N ALA A 533 0.47 -9.56 32.50
CA ALA A 533 0.09 -9.49 31.07
C ALA A 533 0.29 -10.83 30.35
N LEU A 534 1.46 -11.46 30.52
CA LEU A 534 1.79 -12.75 29.87
C LEU A 534 0.95 -13.91 30.43
N GLN A 535 0.47 -13.82 31.65
CA GLN A 535 -0.43 -14.82 32.24
C GLN A 535 -1.90 -14.62 31.91
N SER A 536 -2.26 -13.51 31.24
CA SER A 536 -3.64 -13.25 30.85
C SER A 536 -4.06 -14.19 29.71
N PRO A 537 -5.17 -14.95 29.86
CA PRO A 537 -5.59 -15.92 28.86
C PRO A 537 -6.03 -15.29 27.53
N ASN A 538 -6.29 -13.99 27.54
CA ASN A 538 -6.73 -13.23 26.36
C ASN A 538 -5.60 -12.45 25.69
N PHE A 539 -4.38 -12.58 26.16
CA PHE A 539 -3.21 -11.92 25.59
C PHE A 539 -2.44 -12.86 24.68
N THR A 540 -2.25 -12.45 23.45
CA THR A 540 -1.40 -13.15 22.48
C THR A 540 -0.30 -12.19 22.04
N PRO A 541 0.96 -12.49 22.32
CA PRO A 541 2.09 -11.67 21.91
C PRO A 541 2.15 -11.48 20.39
N LEU A 542 2.71 -10.34 19.96
CA LEU A 542 2.81 -9.98 18.55
C LEU A 542 3.51 -11.05 17.70
N ALA A 543 4.57 -11.66 18.26
CA ALA A 543 5.31 -12.73 17.61
C ALA A 543 4.43 -13.99 17.38
N GLU A 544 3.62 -14.38 18.35
CA GLU A 544 2.71 -15.53 18.20
C GLU A 544 1.60 -15.23 17.18
N SER A 545 1.05 -14.00 17.21
CA SER A 545 0.10 -13.56 16.19
C SER A 545 0.72 -13.63 14.79
N ALA A 546 1.97 -13.21 14.61
CA ALA A 546 2.67 -13.28 13.33
C ALA A 546 2.85 -14.74 12.84
N LEU A 547 3.18 -15.66 13.75
CA LEU A 547 3.30 -17.09 13.42
C LEU A 547 1.97 -17.72 12.98
N GLN A 548 0.84 -17.24 13.52
CA GLN A 548 -0.47 -17.67 13.04
C GLN A 548 -0.69 -17.28 11.58
N TYR A 549 -0.43 -16.01 11.20
CA TYR A 549 -0.56 -15.55 9.80
C TYR A 549 0.40 -16.27 8.85
N LEU A 550 1.59 -16.63 9.37
CA LEU A 550 2.54 -17.45 8.64
C LEU A 550 1.97 -18.85 8.37
N SER A 551 1.39 -19.50 9.39
CA SER A 551 0.83 -20.85 9.26
C SER A 551 -0.37 -20.91 8.30
N GLU A 552 -1.07 -19.79 8.13
CA GLU A 552 -2.16 -19.62 7.18
C GLU A 552 -1.68 -19.27 5.75
N GLY A 553 -0.35 -19.07 5.56
CA GLY A 553 0.27 -18.73 4.28
C GLY A 553 -0.01 -17.32 3.79
N MET A 554 -0.36 -16.40 4.69
CA MET A 554 -0.62 -15.00 4.35
C MET A 554 0.66 -14.19 4.14
N THR A 555 1.73 -14.56 4.85
CA THR A 555 3.06 -13.94 4.79
C THR A 555 4.14 -15.02 4.75
N THR A 556 5.42 -14.63 4.71
CA THR A 556 6.55 -15.54 4.60
C THR A 556 7.33 -15.64 5.92
N ILE A 557 8.16 -16.68 6.03
CA ILE A 557 9.09 -16.86 7.18
C ILE A 557 10.03 -15.66 7.28
N GLU A 558 10.54 -15.14 6.16
CA GLU A 558 11.43 -13.98 6.12
C GLU A 558 10.79 -12.73 6.77
N GLU A 559 9.53 -12.44 6.47
CA GLU A 559 8.83 -11.29 7.02
C GLU A 559 8.56 -11.44 8.53
N VAL A 560 8.20 -12.66 8.95
CA VAL A 560 7.96 -12.94 10.38
C VAL A 560 9.27 -12.93 11.17
N ALA A 561 10.37 -13.43 10.58
CA ALA A 561 11.68 -13.41 11.24
C ALA A 561 12.13 -11.97 11.55
N LYS A 562 12.01 -11.06 10.57
CA LYS A 562 12.31 -9.63 10.79
C LYS A 562 11.47 -9.03 11.92
N LEU A 563 10.17 -9.34 11.95
CA LEU A 563 9.27 -8.84 12.98
C LEU A 563 9.66 -9.38 14.37
N VAL A 564 9.98 -10.67 14.48
CA VAL A 564 10.36 -11.31 15.76
C VAL A 564 11.67 -10.75 16.29
N GLU A 565 12.66 -10.50 15.43
CA GLU A 565 13.92 -9.85 15.78
C GLU A 565 13.68 -8.45 16.35
N ASP A 566 12.92 -7.61 15.64
CA ASP A 566 12.57 -6.24 16.08
C ASP A 566 11.86 -6.21 17.43
N VAL A 567 10.98 -7.19 17.70
CA VAL A 567 10.23 -7.27 18.96
C VAL A 567 11.13 -7.79 20.08
N SER A 568 11.98 -8.78 19.82
CA SER A 568 12.86 -9.38 20.85
C SER A 568 13.92 -8.42 21.40
N GLU A 569 14.43 -7.51 20.57
CA GLU A 569 15.36 -6.47 20.99
C GLU A 569 14.76 -5.47 21.98
N SER A 570 13.44 -5.35 22.00
CA SER A 570 12.71 -4.35 22.80
C SER A 570 12.04 -4.91 24.06
N GLN A 571 12.00 -6.23 24.23
CA GLN A 571 11.37 -6.83 25.42
C GLN A 571 12.18 -6.56 26.68
N VAL A 572 11.47 -6.20 27.77
CA VAL A 572 12.04 -6.20 29.11
C VAL A 572 12.62 -7.59 29.35
N PRO A 573 13.92 -7.72 29.72
CA PRO A 573 14.52 -9.03 29.95
C PRO A 573 13.84 -9.70 31.14
N LEU A 574 12.81 -10.48 30.85
CA LEU A 574 12.28 -11.47 31.76
C LEU A 574 13.34 -12.56 31.81
N SER A 575 13.99 -12.72 33.00
CA SER A 575 14.98 -13.77 33.22
C SER A 575 14.41 -15.09 32.68
N ARG A 576 15.19 -15.83 31.89
CA ARG A 576 14.83 -17.14 31.29
C ARG A 576 14.29 -18.17 32.31
N ASP A 577 14.41 -17.89 33.58
CA ASP A 577 13.98 -18.75 34.71
C ASP A 577 12.45 -18.81 34.89
N ILE A 578 11.67 -17.89 34.33
CA ILE A 578 10.20 -17.89 34.47
C ILE A 578 9.53 -18.87 33.49
N ILE A 579 10.16 -19.12 32.33
CA ILE A 579 9.64 -20.05 31.32
C ILE A 579 9.90 -21.51 31.70
N SER A 580 10.89 -21.77 32.55
CA SER A 580 11.25 -23.13 33.00
C SER A 580 10.41 -23.68 34.14
N GLN A 581 9.67 -22.85 34.87
CA GLN A 581 8.87 -23.31 36.04
C GLN A 581 7.44 -23.78 35.68
N GLN A 582 6.97 -23.65 34.43
CA GLN A 582 5.69 -24.23 34.04
C GLN A 582 5.76 -25.70 33.56
N GLY A 583 6.91 -26.34 33.69
CA GLY A 583 7.17 -27.72 33.22
C GLY A 583 7.21 -28.79 34.31
N VAL A 584 6.86 -28.48 35.57
CA VAL A 584 6.86 -29.49 36.65
C VAL A 584 5.61 -29.29 37.51
N GLU A 585 4.48 -29.72 37.01
CA GLU A 585 3.29 -30.18 37.71
C GLU A 585 2.20 -30.55 36.71
N ALA A 586 2.27 -31.76 36.18
CA ALA A 586 1.15 -32.55 35.66
C ALA A 586 1.56 -34.03 35.62
#